data_1b6a080932a9ea34d5222983937d7129
#
_entry.id   1b6a080932a9ea34d5222983937d7129
#
_cell.length_a   1.000
_cell.length_b   1.000
_cell.length_c   1.000
_cell.angle_alpha   90.00
_cell.angle_beta   90.00
_cell.angle_gamma   90.00
#
_symmetry.space_group_name_H-M   'P 1'
#
loop_
_entity.id
_entity.type
_entity.pdbx_description
1 polymer ?
#
loop_
_entity_poly.entity_id
_entity_poly.type
_entity_poly.pdbx_seq_one_letter_code
_entity_poly.pdbx_strand_id
1 'polypeptide(L)'
;MPKPSLPVRLALLVAGTTLPLIAFAAFLVFNDYEQDRKTASLRVLETVRSIRLVLDAEMQRMTGALRVLALTKPLQDGEFEAFRRIADGFLDQYPEGGVVLVADREGRLLFSSVSADTANLPLRNNRAIVEKVFATKHLQYSNVFIGAVKKQPIVTVEVPVFRDGEIVYDISFSPPVEIFQGIINAQRPSRDWTISIFDRDGINLARAPNPQEAVGKRASPFLYAEIFRTPEATLQTVSPEGAPLITSFTRSPLTDWTVAAGVAEISLVGPLWRKLAITSVIGGVLLLTGLAFAVRMATAIARGEMLHNLLIEELNHRVKNTLAILQSITTQTFRSASKAERDKFEGRLGALAEAHNLLSSEKWQGSDLHDVVDRVLQPYLVSNPERVRRFGPRVPLTPRLAVVLSMILHEIATNAAKYGALSNDTGTVALDWEVITESGPKLRLVWTEAGGPHVTAPVQRGFGSRLIERSARDQLGGDATVDFLPRGVVYTVTCSLDAKD
;
A
#
# COMPACT_ATOMS: atom_id res chain seq x y z
N MET A 1 -30.71 -2.89 3.38
CA MET A 1 -29.97 -1.85 2.64
C MET A 1 -29.93 -2.27 1.17
N PRO A 2 -30.23 -1.41 0.21
CA PRO A 2 -30.13 -1.75 -1.21
C PRO A 2 -28.69 -2.13 -1.56
N LYS A 3 -28.51 -3.21 -2.31
CA LYS A 3 -27.16 -3.63 -2.77
C LYS A 3 -26.59 -2.53 -3.68
N PRO A 4 -25.34 -2.10 -3.46
CA PRO A 4 -24.73 -1.06 -4.28
C PRO A 4 -24.66 -1.50 -5.76
N SER A 5 -24.83 -0.55 -6.67
CA SER A 5 -24.78 -0.81 -8.11
C SER A 5 -23.40 -1.37 -8.54
N LEU A 6 -23.37 -2.10 -9.66
CA LEU A 6 -22.15 -2.73 -10.17
C LEU A 6 -20.96 -1.75 -10.29
N PRO A 7 -21.14 -0.52 -10.83
CA PRO A 7 -20.04 0.47 -10.88
C PRO A 7 -19.48 0.81 -9.50
N VAL A 8 -20.35 0.97 -8.51
CA VAL A 8 -19.94 1.29 -7.12
C VAL A 8 -19.16 0.13 -6.50
N ARG A 9 -19.55 -1.11 -6.75
CA ARG A 9 -18.81 -2.29 -6.24
C ARG A 9 -17.42 -2.39 -6.84
N LEU A 10 -17.30 -2.20 -8.16
CA LEU A 10 -16.01 -2.21 -8.84
C LEU A 10 -15.12 -1.05 -8.41
N ALA A 11 -15.69 0.15 -8.24
CA ALA A 11 -14.96 1.31 -7.72
C ALA A 11 -14.46 1.08 -6.28
N LEU A 12 -15.27 0.51 -5.41
CA LEU A 12 -14.88 0.15 -4.04
C LEU A 12 -13.79 -0.92 -4.01
N LEU A 13 -13.82 -1.89 -4.92
CA LEU A 13 -12.77 -2.90 -5.04
C LEU A 13 -11.44 -2.27 -5.46
N VAL A 14 -11.47 -1.39 -6.48
CA VAL A 14 -10.28 -0.66 -6.92
C VAL A 14 -9.74 0.23 -5.80
N ALA A 15 -10.58 1.02 -5.15
CA ALA A 15 -10.16 1.86 -4.02
C ALA A 15 -9.64 1.03 -2.84
N GLY A 16 -10.32 -0.07 -2.49
CA GLY A 16 -9.95 -0.98 -1.41
C GLY A 16 -8.61 -1.70 -1.62
N THR A 17 -8.16 -1.85 -2.87
CA THR A 17 -6.85 -2.43 -3.19
C THR A 17 -5.77 -1.38 -3.36
N THR A 18 -6.07 -0.23 -3.98
CA THR A 18 -5.07 0.79 -4.29
C THR A 18 -4.75 1.70 -3.10
N LEU A 19 -5.73 2.10 -2.29
CA LEU A 19 -5.50 2.99 -1.15
C LEU A 19 -4.57 2.39 -0.08
N PRO A 20 -4.70 1.12 0.33
CA PRO A 20 -3.75 0.49 1.25
C PRO A 20 -2.33 0.42 0.68
N LEU A 21 -2.18 0.19 -0.64
CA LEU A 21 -0.86 0.18 -1.28
C LEU A 21 -0.21 1.56 -1.28
N ILE A 22 -0.98 2.63 -1.55
CA ILE A 22 -0.51 4.02 -1.46
C ILE A 22 -0.11 4.34 -0.02
N ALA A 23 -0.94 3.99 0.95
CA ALA A 23 -0.64 4.20 2.36
C ALA A 23 0.61 3.43 2.80
N PHE A 24 0.79 2.19 2.35
CA PHE A 24 1.97 1.39 2.62
C PHE A 24 3.23 2.01 1.98
N ALA A 25 3.15 2.47 0.73
CA ALA A 25 4.25 3.15 0.07
C ALA A 25 4.64 4.45 0.79
N ALA A 26 3.67 5.25 1.24
CA ALA A 26 3.92 6.45 2.05
C ALA A 26 4.56 6.10 3.39
N PHE A 27 4.12 5.02 4.04
CA PHE A 27 4.73 4.51 5.26
C PHE A 27 6.20 4.10 5.05
N LEU A 28 6.52 3.42 3.94
CA LEU A 28 7.91 3.06 3.60
C LEU A 28 8.78 4.31 3.41
N VAL A 29 8.28 5.33 2.71
CA VAL A 29 9.00 6.60 2.51
C VAL A 29 9.23 7.30 3.86
N PHE A 30 8.27 7.29 4.75
CA PHE A 30 8.42 7.85 6.09
C PHE A 30 9.43 7.07 6.93
N ASN A 31 9.38 5.75 6.90
CA ASN A 31 10.34 4.90 7.60
C ASN A 31 11.79 5.08 7.08
N ASP A 32 11.94 5.22 5.76
CA ASP A 32 13.24 5.54 5.12
C ASP A 32 13.77 6.88 5.62
N TYR A 33 12.93 7.91 5.72
CA TYR A 33 13.30 9.21 6.31
C TYR A 33 13.76 9.10 7.77
N GLU A 34 13.06 8.34 8.61
CA GLU A 34 13.46 8.14 10.00
C GLU A 34 14.83 7.42 10.11
N GLN A 35 15.10 6.47 9.21
CA GLN A 35 16.41 5.82 9.12
C GLN A 35 17.51 6.77 8.64
N ASP A 36 17.22 7.55 7.60
CA ASP A 36 18.14 8.58 7.10
C ASP A 36 18.50 9.59 8.18
N ARG A 37 17.52 10.03 8.96
CA ARG A 37 17.70 10.95 10.09
C ARG A 37 18.59 10.36 11.19
N LYS A 38 18.37 9.11 11.57
CA LYS A 38 19.20 8.40 12.55
C LYS A 38 20.63 8.23 12.05
N THR A 39 20.77 7.83 10.79
CA THR A 39 22.07 7.66 10.14
C THR A 39 22.82 8.98 10.04
N ALA A 40 22.15 10.08 9.70
CA ALA A 40 22.73 11.41 9.68
C ALA A 40 23.24 11.82 11.07
N SER A 41 22.43 11.61 12.13
CA SER A 41 22.83 11.89 13.50
C SER A 41 24.09 11.14 13.92
N LEU A 42 24.19 9.86 13.59
CA LEU A 42 25.37 9.03 13.87
C LEU A 42 26.58 9.53 13.09
N ARG A 43 26.44 9.84 11.81
CA ARG A 43 27.53 10.38 10.99
C ARG A 43 28.06 11.72 11.52
N VAL A 44 27.15 12.60 11.94
CA VAL A 44 27.56 13.88 12.55
C VAL A 44 28.36 13.63 13.82
N LEU A 45 27.91 12.71 14.69
CA LEU A 45 28.61 12.36 15.92
C LEU A 45 29.99 11.73 15.64
N GLU A 46 30.08 10.81 14.69
CA GLU A 46 31.37 10.21 14.30
C GLU A 46 32.32 11.26 13.73
N THR A 47 31.82 12.21 12.95
CA THR A 47 32.62 13.29 12.39
C THR A 47 33.18 14.20 13.48
N VAL A 48 32.37 14.62 14.46
CA VAL A 48 32.92 15.48 15.55
C VAL A 48 33.90 14.74 16.42
N ARG A 49 33.74 13.45 16.64
CA ARG A 49 34.72 12.61 17.34
C ARG A 49 36.04 12.53 16.57
N SER A 50 35.95 12.33 15.25
CA SER A 50 37.15 12.29 14.37
C SER A 50 37.90 13.63 14.41
N ILE A 51 37.20 14.76 14.25
CA ILE A 51 37.75 16.09 14.32
C ILE A 51 38.41 16.33 15.68
N ARG A 52 37.75 15.95 16.79
CA ARG A 52 38.26 16.05 18.12
C ARG A 52 39.58 15.27 18.29
N LEU A 53 39.62 14.03 17.79
CA LEU A 53 40.87 13.22 17.87
C LEU A 53 42.03 13.88 17.11
N VAL A 54 41.75 14.44 15.93
CA VAL A 54 42.77 15.15 15.15
C VAL A 54 43.21 16.43 15.88
N LEU A 55 42.25 17.17 16.45
CA LEU A 55 42.53 18.34 17.28
C LEU A 55 43.42 17.99 18.47
N ASP A 56 43.05 16.95 19.24
CA ASP A 56 43.79 16.50 20.40
C ASP A 56 45.23 16.04 20.02
N ALA A 57 45.37 15.30 18.93
CA ALA A 57 46.66 14.87 18.41
C ALA A 57 47.56 16.07 18.04
N GLU A 58 46.98 17.09 17.36
CA GLU A 58 47.71 18.30 16.98
C GLU A 58 48.15 19.11 18.21
N MET A 59 47.23 19.26 19.21
CA MET A 59 47.55 19.93 20.45
C MET A 59 48.63 19.18 21.25
N GLN A 60 48.62 17.85 21.27
CA GLN A 60 49.65 17.04 21.88
C GLN A 60 51.02 17.19 21.15
N ARG A 61 50.99 17.23 19.82
CA ARG A 61 52.22 17.46 19.00
C ARG A 61 52.87 18.80 19.35
N MET A 62 52.06 19.87 19.37
CA MET A 62 52.52 21.23 19.74
C MET A 62 53.07 21.25 21.17
N THR A 63 52.32 20.65 22.09
CA THR A 63 52.74 20.56 23.50
C THR A 63 54.06 19.80 23.68
N GLY A 64 54.20 18.67 22.98
CA GLY A 64 55.43 17.88 23.01
C GLY A 64 56.64 18.67 22.53
N ALA A 65 56.52 19.37 21.39
CA ALA A 65 57.58 20.20 20.83
C ALA A 65 57.91 21.39 21.75
N LEU A 66 56.89 22.04 22.33
CA LEU A 66 57.08 23.15 23.25
C LEU A 66 57.78 22.72 24.57
N ARG A 67 57.47 21.50 25.06
CA ARG A 67 58.17 20.91 26.20
C ARG A 67 59.68 20.69 25.93
N VAL A 68 60.01 20.25 24.71
CA VAL A 68 61.39 20.11 24.31
C VAL A 68 62.10 21.47 24.32
N LEU A 69 61.45 22.52 23.82
CA LEU A 69 61.98 23.88 23.90
C LEU A 69 62.17 24.34 25.37
N ALA A 70 61.25 24.02 26.26
CA ALA A 70 61.33 24.36 27.68
C ALA A 70 62.51 23.70 28.41
N LEU A 71 63.01 22.60 27.89
CA LEU A 71 64.16 21.87 28.46
C LEU A 71 65.50 22.37 27.91
N THR A 72 65.52 23.30 26.94
CA THR A 72 66.78 23.81 26.37
C THR A 72 67.56 24.68 27.35
N LYS A 73 68.81 24.42 27.45
CA LYS A 73 69.68 25.13 28.41
C LYS A 73 69.68 26.65 28.19
N PRO A 74 69.80 27.19 26.96
CA PRO A 74 69.75 28.62 26.73
C PRO A 74 68.49 29.28 27.27
N LEU A 75 67.32 28.61 27.23
CA LEU A 75 66.08 29.13 27.79
C LEU A 75 66.10 29.09 29.33
N GLN A 76 66.52 27.96 29.92
CA GLN A 76 66.60 27.83 31.38
C GLN A 76 67.59 28.87 32.00
N ASP A 77 68.68 29.15 31.34
CA ASP A 77 69.72 30.11 31.81
C ASP A 77 69.33 31.57 31.48
N GLY A 78 68.27 31.83 30.70
CA GLY A 78 67.84 33.18 30.30
C GLY A 78 68.66 33.78 29.14
N GLU A 79 69.35 32.93 28.40
CA GLU A 79 70.14 33.32 27.21
C GLU A 79 69.24 33.46 25.98
N PHE A 80 68.38 34.48 25.96
CA PHE A 80 67.32 34.63 24.97
C PHE A 80 67.86 34.80 23.52
N GLU A 81 69.03 35.34 23.29
CA GLU A 81 69.59 35.45 21.98
C GLU A 81 70.07 34.06 21.42
N ALA A 82 70.61 33.20 22.27
CA ALA A 82 70.91 31.84 21.92
C ALA A 82 69.62 31.00 21.70
N PHE A 83 68.58 31.22 22.54
CA PHE A 83 67.28 30.58 22.44
C PHE A 83 66.53 30.98 21.16
N ARG A 84 66.68 32.20 20.65
CA ARG A 84 66.04 32.67 19.40
C ARG A 84 66.28 31.72 18.23
N ARG A 85 67.53 31.30 18.02
CA ARG A 85 67.89 30.38 16.92
C ARG A 85 67.16 29.05 17.03
N ILE A 86 66.91 28.55 18.24
CA ILE A 86 66.23 27.31 18.50
C ILE A 86 64.71 27.52 18.28
N ALA A 87 64.13 28.63 18.74
CA ALA A 87 62.80 29.01 18.55
C ALA A 87 62.44 29.24 17.07
N ASP A 88 63.35 29.87 16.31
CA ASP A 88 63.19 30.07 14.86
C ASP A 88 63.14 28.70 14.13
N GLY A 89 64.02 27.76 14.46
CA GLY A 89 63.98 26.41 13.89
C GLY A 89 62.75 25.60 14.26
N PHE A 90 62.18 25.85 15.42
CA PHE A 90 60.83 25.29 15.76
C PHE A 90 59.74 25.92 14.89
N LEU A 91 59.77 27.21 14.68
CA LEU A 91 58.77 27.94 13.90
C LEU A 91 58.80 27.67 12.41
N ASP A 92 59.94 27.18 11.86
CA ASP A 92 60.04 26.70 10.47
C ASP A 92 59.05 25.58 10.15
N GLN A 93 58.56 24.85 11.17
CA GLN A 93 57.49 23.84 11.02
C GLN A 93 56.11 24.45 10.84
N TYR A 94 55.95 25.76 11.04
CA TYR A 94 54.69 26.50 10.96
C TYR A 94 54.77 27.64 9.94
N PRO A 95 54.83 27.35 8.66
CA PRO A 95 55.02 28.36 7.61
C PRO A 95 53.90 29.40 7.55
N GLU A 96 52.73 29.07 8.03
CA GLU A 96 51.58 29.99 8.13
C GLU A 96 51.74 30.99 9.28
N GLY A 97 52.78 30.87 10.05
CA GLY A 97 53.16 31.76 11.14
C GLY A 97 52.72 31.28 12.50
N GLY A 98 53.60 31.20 13.43
CA GLY A 98 53.36 30.96 14.85
C GLY A 98 54.10 31.98 15.68
N VAL A 99 53.83 32.05 16.97
CA VAL A 99 54.53 32.96 17.87
C VAL A 99 54.94 32.21 19.12
N VAL A 100 56.24 32.24 19.42
CA VAL A 100 56.81 31.79 20.71
C VAL A 100 57.08 33.00 21.59
N LEU A 101 56.56 32.96 22.80
CA LEU A 101 56.78 33.99 23.82
C LEU A 101 57.31 33.33 25.10
N VAL A 102 58.09 34.06 25.84
CA VAL A 102 58.52 33.69 27.20
C VAL A 102 58.15 34.81 28.15
N ALA A 103 57.56 34.48 29.26
CA ALA A 103 57.13 35.44 30.27
C ALA A 103 57.66 35.06 31.67
N ASP A 104 57.83 36.07 32.49
CA ASP A 104 58.09 35.91 33.92
C ASP A 104 56.76 35.66 34.69
N ARG A 105 56.87 35.50 36.01
CA ARG A 105 55.72 35.26 36.90
C ARG A 105 54.69 36.39 36.88
N GLU A 106 55.14 37.61 36.66
CA GLU A 106 54.31 38.83 36.60
C GLU A 106 53.66 38.99 35.20
N GLY A 107 53.96 38.11 34.26
CA GLY A 107 53.47 38.16 32.87
C GLY A 107 54.19 39.20 32.02
N ARG A 108 55.39 39.67 32.38
CA ARG A 108 56.23 40.49 31.53
C ARG A 108 56.88 39.59 30.48
N LEU A 109 56.77 40.02 29.23
CA LEU A 109 57.45 39.29 28.15
C LEU A 109 58.94 39.54 28.23
N LEU A 110 59.72 38.46 28.29
CA LEU A 110 61.18 38.47 28.27
C LEU A 110 61.74 38.12 26.90
N PHE A 111 60.90 37.37 26.11
CA PHE A 111 61.22 36.98 24.76
C PHE A 111 60.00 36.99 23.88
N SER A 112 60.18 37.36 22.62
CA SER A 112 59.18 37.23 21.56
C SER A 112 59.85 36.85 20.26
N SER A 113 59.38 35.80 19.58
CA SER A 113 59.90 35.38 18.26
C SER A 113 59.61 36.40 17.14
N VAL A 114 58.64 37.25 17.31
CA VAL A 114 58.23 38.26 16.29
C VAL A 114 58.77 39.66 16.56
N SER A 115 59.54 39.84 17.65
CA SER A 115 60.16 41.11 17.98
C SER A 115 61.67 40.90 18.29
N ALA A 116 62.52 41.64 17.64
CA ALA A 116 63.95 41.63 17.94
C ALA A 116 64.23 42.54 19.15
N ASP A 117 63.40 43.54 19.45
CA ASP A 117 63.56 44.41 20.59
C ASP A 117 62.96 43.72 21.84
N THR A 118 63.80 43.31 22.74
CA THR A 118 63.44 42.68 24.02
C THR A 118 63.26 43.70 25.13
N ALA A 119 63.67 44.95 24.95
CA ALA A 119 63.61 45.97 25.99
C ALA A 119 62.20 46.55 26.17
N ASN A 120 61.40 46.59 25.11
CA ASN A 120 60.04 47.21 25.10
C ASN A 120 58.93 46.23 24.79
N LEU A 121 59.03 45.01 25.22
CA LEU A 121 57.99 44.04 25.03
C LEU A 121 56.74 44.33 25.86
N PRO A 122 55.54 44.23 25.30
CA PRO A 122 54.30 44.47 26.05
C PRO A 122 54.05 43.42 27.13
N LEU A 123 53.23 43.76 28.12
CA LEU A 123 52.74 42.77 29.05
C LEU A 123 51.74 41.82 28.35
N ARG A 124 51.68 40.59 28.80
CA ARG A 124 50.72 39.60 28.30
C ARG A 124 49.28 40.08 28.61
N ASN A 125 48.40 39.99 27.60
CA ASN A 125 47.00 40.32 27.77
C ASN A 125 46.25 39.31 28.65
N ASN A 126 46.67 38.03 28.58
CA ASN A 126 46.09 36.93 29.34
C ASN A 126 47.05 36.51 30.50
N ARG A 127 47.16 37.32 31.52
CA ARG A 127 48.01 37.05 32.70
C ARG A 127 47.51 35.88 33.54
N ALA A 128 46.18 35.72 33.60
CA ALA A 128 45.57 34.64 34.42
C ALA A 128 46.07 33.24 34.05
N ILE A 129 46.43 33.00 32.79
CA ILE A 129 46.98 31.70 32.40
C ILE A 129 48.41 31.53 32.87
N VAL A 130 49.22 32.62 32.83
CA VAL A 130 50.61 32.61 33.37
C VAL A 130 50.57 32.32 34.86
N GLU A 131 49.73 33.03 35.63
CA GLU A 131 49.52 32.78 37.05
C GLU A 131 49.13 31.33 37.31
N LYS A 132 48.22 30.77 36.47
CA LYS A 132 47.78 29.37 36.58
C LYS A 132 48.92 28.39 36.30
N VAL A 133 49.82 28.63 35.34
CA VAL A 133 50.99 27.82 35.06
C VAL A 133 51.94 27.81 36.26
N PHE A 134 52.26 28.97 36.84
CA PHE A 134 53.07 29.07 38.05
C PHE A 134 52.45 28.45 39.28
N ALA A 135 51.12 28.56 39.44
CA ALA A 135 50.41 28.02 40.57
C ALA A 135 50.27 26.49 40.53
N THR A 136 49.96 25.94 39.32
CA THR A 136 49.69 24.51 39.16
C THR A 136 50.96 23.71 38.83
N LYS A 137 51.99 24.38 38.37
CA LYS A 137 53.22 23.76 37.83
C LYS A 137 52.98 22.80 36.66
N HIS A 138 51.83 22.96 35.97
CA HIS A 138 51.43 22.13 34.84
C HIS A 138 51.15 22.95 33.60
N LEU A 139 51.28 22.29 32.45
CA LEU A 139 50.87 22.90 31.18
C LEU A 139 49.44 23.39 31.21
N GLN A 140 49.15 24.44 30.47
CA GLN A 140 47.81 25.00 30.32
C GLN A 140 47.50 25.28 28.84
N TYR A 141 46.24 25.18 28.46
CA TYR A 141 45.74 25.64 27.17
C TYR A 141 44.84 26.87 27.44
N SER A 142 45.05 27.94 26.67
CA SER A 142 44.25 29.15 26.85
C SER A 142 42.84 29.01 26.25
N ASN A 143 41.96 29.87 26.68
CA ASN A 143 40.78 30.23 25.88
C ASN A 143 41.17 31.19 24.77
N VAL A 144 40.25 31.46 23.85
CA VAL A 144 40.44 32.48 22.82
C VAL A 144 40.57 33.85 23.48
N PHE A 145 41.64 34.56 23.16
CA PHE A 145 41.85 35.94 23.62
C PHE A 145 42.51 36.79 22.54
N ILE A 146 42.48 38.11 22.68
CA ILE A 146 43.14 38.99 21.72
C ILE A 146 44.62 39.08 22.07
N GLY A 147 45.47 38.60 21.16
CA GLY A 147 46.91 38.62 21.35
C GLY A 147 47.49 40.04 21.45
N ALA A 148 48.47 40.22 22.36
CA ALA A 148 49.08 41.55 22.59
C ALA A 148 49.87 42.06 21.35
N VAL A 149 50.45 41.15 20.58
CA VAL A 149 51.35 41.47 19.45
C VAL A 149 50.54 41.61 18.15
N LYS A 150 49.84 40.55 17.72
CA LYS A 150 49.08 40.58 16.44
C LYS A 150 47.70 41.15 16.53
N LYS A 151 47.16 41.47 17.74
CA LYS A 151 45.83 42.01 18.00
C LYS A 151 44.71 41.24 17.30
N GLN A 152 44.84 39.92 17.21
CA GLN A 152 43.89 38.98 16.63
C GLN A 152 43.44 37.98 17.68
N PRO A 153 42.29 37.31 17.51
CA PRO A 153 41.91 36.17 18.33
C PRO A 153 42.96 35.05 18.18
N ILE A 154 43.54 34.62 19.29
CA ILE A 154 44.53 33.55 19.34
C ILE A 154 44.24 32.63 20.52
N VAL A 155 44.84 31.45 20.46
CA VAL A 155 44.95 30.53 21.60
C VAL A 155 46.45 30.24 21.83
N THR A 156 46.78 29.80 23.03
CA THR A 156 48.17 29.45 23.37
C THR A 156 48.25 28.14 24.09
N VAL A 157 49.36 27.43 23.87
CA VAL A 157 49.83 26.33 24.71
C VAL A 157 50.87 26.91 25.62
N GLU A 158 50.76 26.73 26.92
CA GLU A 158 51.65 27.28 27.93
C GLU A 158 52.34 26.12 28.66
N VAL A 159 53.67 26.21 28.80
CA VAL A 159 54.46 25.17 29.43
C VAL A 159 55.40 25.81 30.45
N PRO A 160 55.44 25.32 31.71
CA PRO A 160 56.40 25.82 32.69
C PRO A 160 57.82 25.45 32.34
N VAL A 161 58.77 26.41 32.47
CA VAL A 161 60.22 26.21 32.35
C VAL A 161 60.80 26.09 33.72
N PHE A 162 61.44 24.97 33.99
CA PHE A 162 62.05 24.68 35.26
C PHE A 162 63.60 24.90 35.22
N ARG A 163 64.11 25.47 36.30
CA ARG A 163 65.53 25.54 36.59
C ARG A 163 65.72 25.14 38.07
N ASP A 164 66.53 24.18 38.34
CA ASP A 164 66.86 23.66 39.68
C ASP A 164 65.54 23.25 40.49
N GLY A 165 64.53 22.76 39.77
CA GLY A 165 63.26 22.31 40.35
C GLY A 165 62.21 23.40 40.54
N GLU A 166 62.57 24.66 40.37
CA GLU A 166 61.64 25.80 40.47
C GLU A 166 61.24 26.32 39.09
N ILE A 167 60.01 26.86 38.93
CA ILE A 167 59.54 27.48 37.70
C ILE A 167 60.17 28.88 37.59
N VAL A 168 60.97 29.08 36.54
CA VAL A 168 61.59 30.39 36.25
C VAL A 168 60.81 31.19 35.20
N TYR A 169 60.26 30.50 34.23
CA TYR A 169 59.52 31.13 33.11
C TYR A 169 58.31 30.32 32.72
N ASP A 170 57.41 30.98 32.00
CA ASP A 170 56.32 30.36 31.22
C ASP A 170 56.66 30.55 29.74
N ILE A 171 56.88 29.43 29.02
CA ILE A 171 56.99 29.46 27.56
C ILE A 171 55.68 29.18 26.92
N SER A 172 55.27 30.02 26.00
CA SER A 172 53.99 29.87 25.26
C SER A 172 54.22 29.77 23.76
N PHE A 173 53.37 28.96 23.14
CA PHE A 173 53.28 28.89 21.69
C PHE A 173 51.86 29.25 21.26
N SER A 174 51.71 30.28 20.40
CA SER A 174 50.49 30.61 19.72
C SER A 174 50.55 30.04 18.31
N PRO A 175 49.83 28.95 18.01
CA PRO A 175 49.73 28.41 16.65
C PRO A 175 48.96 29.37 15.74
N PRO A 176 49.23 29.34 14.43
CA PRO A 176 48.36 30.03 13.47
C PRO A 176 46.97 29.44 13.51
N VAL A 177 45.92 30.29 13.49
CA VAL A 177 44.50 29.86 13.55
C VAL A 177 44.10 29.03 12.34
N GLU A 178 44.84 29.17 11.25
CA GLU A 178 44.68 28.44 9.99
C GLU A 178 44.81 26.91 10.20
N ILE A 179 45.58 26.47 11.20
CA ILE A 179 45.73 25.05 11.55
C ILE A 179 44.33 24.46 11.96
N PHE A 180 43.60 25.18 12.80
CA PHE A 180 42.32 24.72 13.27
C PHE A 180 41.26 24.72 12.14
N GLN A 181 41.35 25.72 11.26
CA GLN A 181 40.53 25.76 10.05
C GLN A 181 40.91 24.63 9.09
N GLY A 182 42.22 24.30 8.96
CA GLY A 182 42.74 23.17 8.20
C GLY A 182 42.20 21.84 8.69
N ILE A 183 42.13 21.63 10.01
CA ILE A 183 41.51 20.42 10.62
C ILE A 183 40.07 20.24 10.17
N ILE A 184 39.27 21.30 10.19
CA ILE A 184 37.87 21.25 9.70
C ILE A 184 37.84 20.98 8.20
N ASN A 185 38.61 21.70 7.41
CA ASN A 185 38.62 21.59 5.95
C ASN A 185 39.07 20.22 5.45
N ALA A 186 40.00 19.56 6.16
CA ALA A 186 40.51 18.22 5.84
C ALA A 186 39.36 17.16 5.87
N GLN A 187 38.29 17.36 6.62
CA GLN A 187 37.13 16.50 6.64
C GLN A 187 36.23 16.69 5.41
N ARG A 188 36.50 17.67 4.55
CA ARG A 188 35.74 18.00 3.34
C ARG A 188 34.21 18.05 3.61
N PRO A 189 33.75 18.88 4.56
CA PRO A 189 32.33 18.94 4.88
C PRO A 189 31.56 19.37 3.65
N SER A 190 30.37 18.74 3.47
CA SER A 190 29.44 19.21 2.44
C SER A 190 28.90 20.61 2.80
N ARG A 191 28.37 21.32 1.80
CA ARG A 191 27.87 22.70 2.00
C ARG A 191 26.74 22.80 3.03
N ASP A 192 26.09 21.70 3.31
CA ASP A 192 24.97 21.61 4.25
C ASP A 192 25.42 21.42 5.71
N TRP A 193 26.75 21.31 5.92
CA TRP A 193 27.32 21.10 7.24
C TRP A 193 27.85 22.40 7.81
N THR A 194 27.59 22.59 9.09
CA THR A 194 28.24 23.64 9.91
C THR A 194 29.12 22.95 10.92
N ILE A 195 30.43 23.20 10.90
CA ILE A 195 31.40 22.63 11.84
C ILE A 195 32.08 23.79 12.57
N SER A 196 32.22 23.68 13.88
CA SER A 196 32.86 24.69 14.73
C SER A 196 33.73 24.02 15.78
N ILE A 197 34.86 24.69 16.10
CA ILE A 197 35.67 24.39 17.26
C ILE A 197 35.52 25.55 18.25
N PHE A 198 35.11 25.26 19.46
CA PHE A 198 34.89 26.24 20.53
C PHE A 198 35.91 26.05 21.65
N ASP A 199 36.31 27.11 22.28
CA ASP A 199 37.06 27.07 23.52
C ASP A 199 36.15 26.70 24.73
N ARG A 200 36.73 26.74 25.95
CA ARG A 200 35.99 26.47 27.21
C ARG A 200 34.84 27.48 27.49
N ASP A 201 34.93 28.69 26.95
CA ASP A 201 33.92 29.74 27.13
C ASP A 201 32.90 29.74 25.99
N GLY A 202 32.97 28.75 25.06
CA GLY A 202 32.09 28.63 23.91
C GLY A 202 32.37 29.68 22.82
N ILE A 203 33.58 30.22 22.75
CA ILE A 203 34.01 31.14 21.72
C ILE A 203 34.57 30.33 20.54
N ASN A 204 34.16 30.67 19.33
CA ASN A 204 34.62 30.01 18.11
C ASN A 204 36.08 30.28 17.86
N LEU A 205 36.87 29.22 17.70
CA LEU A 205 38.26 29.22 17.26
C LEU A 205 38.34 29.00 15.73
N ALA A 206 37.52 28.12 15.20
CA ALA A 206 37.43 27.86 13.76
C ALA A 206 36.00 27.46 13.38
N ARG A 207 35.58 27.77 12.17
CA ARG A 207 34.22 27.40 11.64
C ARG A 207 34.22 27.19 10.12
N ALA A 208 33.43 26.26 9.68
CA ALA A 208 32.98 26.14 8.29
C ALA A 208 31.47 26.04 8.26
N PRO A 209 30.74 26.74 7.36
CA PRO A 209 31.23 27.81 6.48
C PRO A 209 31.46 29.16 7.22
N ASN A 210 31.91 30.15 6.51
CA ASN A 210 32.05 31.54 6.97
C ASN A 210 32.96 31.73 8.22
N PRO A 211 34.20 31.29 8.20
CA PRO A 211 35.11 31.41 9.36
C PRO A 211 35.31 32.87 9.81
N GLN A 212 35.42 33.81 8.86
CA GLN A 212 35.68 35.24 9.16
C GLN A 212 34.60 35.90 9.99
N GLU A 213 33.32 35.43 9.85
CA GLU A 213 32.19 35.99 10.59
C GLU A 213 32.00 35.32 11.97
N ALA A 214 32.59 34.17 12.20
CA ALA A 214 32.34 33.36 13.37
C ALA A 214 33.45 33.33 14.39
N VAL A 215 34.74 33.37 13.96
CA VAL A 215 35.88 33.33 14.85
C VAL A 215 35.82 34.49 15.85
N GLY A 216 36.07 34.20 17.12
CA GLY A 216 35.97 35.13 18.22
C GLY A 216 34.54 35.41 18.71
N LYS A 217 33.48 34.86 18.05
CA LYS A 217 32.11 34.97 18.51
C LYS A 217 31.68 33.73 19.30
N ARG A 218 30.71 33.94 20.20
CA ARG A 218 30.15 32.87 21.03
C ARG A 218 29.25 31.94 20.23
N ALA A 219 29.16 30.67 20.66
CA ALA A 219 28.18 29.69 20.19
C ALA A 219 26.76 30.24 20.34
N SER A 220 25.80 29.69 19.56
CA SER A 220 24.38 30.03 19.76
C SER A 220 23.94 29.75 21.18
N PRO A 221 23.03 30.56 21.77
CA PRO A 221 22.65 30.42 23.19
C PRO A 221 22.20 29.01 23.57
N PHE A 222 21.52 28.32 22.66
CA PHE A 222 21.04 26.97 22.89
C PHE A 222 22.19 25.95 22.91
N LEU A 223 23.10 26.00 21.95
CA LEU A 223 24.26 25.12 21.91
C LEU A 223 25.19 25.42 23.10
N TYR A 224 25.38 26.71 23.44
CA TYR A 224 26.16 27.14 24.58
C TYR A 224 25.70 26.51 25.91
N ALA A 225 24.39 26.51 26.16
CA ALA A 225 23.84 25.90 27.36
C ALA A 225 24.14 24.38 27.45
N GLU A 226 24.04 23.67 26.33
CA GLU A 226 24.20 22.22 26.31
C GLU A 226 25.66 21.75 26.37
N ILE A 227 26.58 22.46 25.75
CA ILE A 227 28.02 22.09 25.82
C ILE A 227 28.59 22.11 27.23
N PHE A 228 27.97 22.83 28.18
CA PHE A 228 28.38 22.83 29.59
C PHE A 228 27.72 21.72 30.43
N ARG A 229 26.61 21.16 29.97
CA ARG A 229 25.86 20.13 30.70
C ARG A 229 26.43 18.73 30.52
N THR A 230 26.84 18.43 29.30
CA THR A 230 27.33 17.09 28.92
C THR A 230 28.62 17.17 28.09
N PRO A 231 29.52 16.20 28.20
CA PRO A 231 30.72 16.18 27.37
C PRO A 231 30.46 15.81 25.91
N GLU A 232 29.33 15.17 25.64
CA GLU A 232 28.94 14.73 24.30
C GLU A 232 27.41 14.60 24.23
N ALA A 233 26.81 15.10 23.16
CA ALA A 233 25.40 14.91 22.85
C ALA A 233 25.09 15.14 21.38
N THR A 234 23.91 14.65 20.97
CA THR A 234 23.27 14.96 19.68
C THR A 234 21.90 15.57 19.99
N LEU A 235 21.61 16.72 19.42
CA LEU A 235 20.39 17.50 19.68
C LEU A 235 19.98 18.32 18.46
N GLN A 236 18.75 18.80 18.48
CA GLN A 236 18.29 19.77 17.50
C GLN A 236 18.65 21.16 17.97
N THR A 237 19.27 21.92 17.10
CA THR A 237 19.66 23.33 17.34
C THR A 237 19.18 24.21 16.20
N VAL A 238 19.42 25.49 16.35
CA VAL A 238 19.21 26.48 15.29
C VAL A 238 20.55 27.16 15.01
N SER A 239 20.91 27.26 13.74
CA SER A 239 22.11 27.98 13.35
C SER A 239 21.96 29.48 13.69
N PRO A 240 23.06 30.26 13.75
CA PRO A 240 22.97 31.71 13.91
C PRO A 240 22.13 32.39 12.82
N GLU A 241 22.02 31.79 11.66
CA GLU A 241 21.24 32.26 10.51
C GLU A 241 19.76 31.84 10.57
N GLY A 242 19.35 31.12 11.63
CA GLY A 242 17.95 30.70 11.86
C GLY A 242 17.56 29.35 11.24
N ALA A 243 18.49 28.61 10.64
CA ALA A 243 18.19 27.30 10.05
C ALA A 243 18.18 26.18 11.12
N PRO A 244 17.17 25.28 11.13
CA PRO A 244 17.17 24.14 12.04
C PRO A 244 18.28 23.13 11.64
N LEU A 245 19.02 22.66 12.66
CA LEU A 245 20.13 21.74 12.51
C LEU A 245 19.97 20.52 13.42
N ILE A 246 20.42 19.37 12.95
CA ILE A 246 20.77 18.24 13.81
C ILE A 246 22.24 18.40 14.14
N THR A 247 22.55 18.72 15.40
CA THR A 247 23.90 19.06 15.86
C THR A 247 24.40 18.01 16.84
N SER A 248 25.61 17.50 16.60
CA SER A 248 26.36 16.71 17.58
C SER A 248 27.58 17.51 18.04
N PHE A 249 27.95 17.34 19.29
CA PHE A 249 29.19 17.89 19.81
C PHE A 249 29.90 16.89 20.70
N THR A 250 31.23 17.08 20.82
CA THR A 250 32.07 16.32 21.77
C THR A 250 33.15 17.22 22.34
N ARG A 251 33.45 17.08 23.62
CA ARG A 251 34.44 17.85 24.34
C ARG A 251 35.77 17.09 24.37
N SER A 252 36.88 17.81 24.12
CA SER A 252 38.22 17.28 24.28
C SER A 252 38.56 17.07 25.76
N PRO A 253 39.01 15.89 26.17
CA PRO A 253 39.51 15.67 27.52
C PRO A 253 40.86 16.32 27.76
N LEU A 254 41.56 16.74 26.69
CA LEU A 254 42.87 17.36 26.78
C LEU A 254 42.81 18.88 26.99
N THR A 255 41.96 19.55 26.18
CA THR A 255 41.90 21.02 26.16
C THR A 255 40.63 21.56 26.82
N ASP A 256 39.61 20.73 27.08
CA ASP A 256 38.22 21.08 27.38
C ASP A 256 37.51 21.89 26.27
N TRP A 257 38.13 21.96 25.09
CA TRP A 257 37.48 22.58 23.93
C TRP A 257 36.43 21.66 23.35
N THR A 258 35.42 22.24 22.71
CA THR A 258 34.32 21.52 22.15
C THR A 258 34.32 21.56 20.62
N VAL A 259 34.25 20.42 19.99
CA VAL A 259 34.02 20.29 18.55
C VAL A 259 32.52 20.04 18.36
N ALA A 260 31.87 20.86 17.55
CA ALA A 260 30.47 20.68 17.19
C ALA A 260 30.31 20.66 15.67
N ALA A 261 29.41 19.82 15.20
CA ALA A 261 28.99 19.79 13.81
C ALA A 261 27.46 19.66 13.72
N GLY A 262 26.87 20.37 12.78
CA GLY A 262 25.43 20.34 12.51
C GLY A 262 25.18 20.13 11.03
N VAL A 263 24.14 19.37 10.71
CA VAL A 263 23.61 19.22 9.36
C VAL A 263 22.24 19.90 9.27
N ALA A 264 22.00 20.63 8.19
CA ALA A 264 20.73 21.32 7.99
C ALA A 264 19.59 20.31 7.84
N GLU A 265 18.54 20.43 8.65
CA GLU A 265 17.39 19.53 8.61
C GLU A 265 16.69 19.55 7.25
N ILE A 266 16.70 20.70 6.55
CA ILE A 266 16.12 20.82 5.21
C ILE A 266 16.76 19.87 4.19
N SER A 267 18.03 19.53 4.34
CA SER A 267 18.72 18.58 3.45
C SER A 267 18.21 17.15 3.59
N LEU A 268 17.63 16.81 4.75
CA LEU A 268 16.96 15.51 5.01
C LEU A 268 15.48 15.54 4.63
N VAL A 269 14.79 16.64 4.89
CA VAL A 269 13.34 16.80 4.64
C VAL A 269 13.04 17.01 3.15
N GLY A 270 13.93 17.67 2.40
CA GLY A 270 13.73 17.90 0.97
C GLY A 270 13.50 16.61 0.15
N PRO A 271 14.37 15.60 0.27
CA PRO A 271 14.18 14.29 -0.37
C PRO A 271 12.89 13.60 0.05
N LEU A 272 12.47 13.70 1.31
CA LEU A 272 11.19 13.16 1.81
C LEU A 272 10.00 13.71 1.02
N TRP A 273 9.89 15.05 0.94
CA TRP A 273 8.79 15.68 0.22
C TRP A 273 8.76 15.31 -1.25
N ARG A 274 9.94 15.22 -1.89
CA ARG A 274 10.05 14.78 -3.28
C ARG A 274 9.58 13.33 -3.46
N LYS A 275 10.03 12.40 -2.60
CA LYS A 275 9.62 11.00 -2.63
C LYS A 275 8.10 10.88 -2.40
N LEU A 276 7.54 11.59 -1.41
CA LEU A 276 6.11 11.62 -1.12
C LEU A 276 5.30 12.18 -2.30
N ALA A 277 5.73 13.27 -2.90
CA ALA A 277 5.06 13.85 -4.07
C ALA A 277 5.03 12.87 -5.25
N ILE A 278 6.16 12.22 -5.56
CA ILE A 278 6.23 11.21 -6.62
C ILE A 278 5.30 10.04 -6.32
N THR A 279 5.34 9.51 -5.10
CA THR A 279 4.48 8.40 -4.68
C THR A 279 3.00 8.76 -4.77
N SER A 280 2.64 9.98 -4.34
CA SER A 280 1.26 10.48 -4.40
C SER A 280 0.76 10.67 -5.83
N VAL A 281 1.61 11.18 -6.73
CA VAL A 281 1.27 11.33 -8.15
C VAL A 281 1.07 9.97 -8.82
N ILE A 282 2.01 9.03 -8.62
CA ILE A 282 1.90 7.68 -9.18
C ILE A 282 0.65 6.97 -8.63
N GLY A 283 0.46 7.01 -7.32
CA GLY A 283 -0.71 6.42 -6.68
C GLY A 283 -2.03 7.03 -7.15
N GLY A 284 -2.09 8.35 -7.31
CA GLY A 284 -3.24 9.08 -7.84
C GLY A 284 -3.56 8.70 -9.29
N VAL A 285 -2.55 8.60 -10.14
CA VAL A 285 -2.72 8.14 -11.54
C VAL A 285 -3.23 6.71 -11.60
N LEU A 286 -2.66 5.80 -10.79
CA LEU A 286 -3.12 4.41 -10.72
C LEU A 286 -4.58 4.32 -10.23
N LEU A 287 -4.95 5.08 -9.21
CA LEU A 287 -6.31 5.12 -8.69
C LEU A 287 -7.30 5.65 -9.74
N LEU A 288 -6.97 6.75 -10.41
CA LEU A 288 -7.83 7.35 -11.43
C LEU A 288 -7.99 6.45 -12.66
N THR A 289 -6.90 5.84 -13.13
CA THR A 289 -6.96 4.90 -14.27
C THR A 289 -7.73 3.64 -13.91
N GLY A 290 -7.53 3.09 -12.70
CA GLY A 290 -8.30 1.96 -12.19
C GLY A 290 -9.78 2.27 -12.05
N LEU A 291 -10.14 3.44 -11.55
CA LEU A 291 -11.54 3.89 -11.45
C LEU A 291 -12.18 4.09 -12.84
N ALA A 292 -11.48 4.71 -13.77
CA ALA A 292 -11.94 4.87 -15.14
C ALA A 292 -12.17 3.51 -15.83
N PHE A 293 -11.26 2.56 -15.60
CA PHE A 293 -11.40 1.18 -16.09
C PHE A 293 -12.61 0.48 -15.46
N ALA A 294 -12.81 0.61 -14.15
CA ALA A 294 -13.96 0.04 -13.45
C ALA A 294 -15.30 0.56 -14.00
N VAL A 295 -15.39 1.86 -14.24
CA VAL A 295 -16.60 2.47 -14.87
C VAL A 295 -16.81 1.95 -16.29
N ARG A 296 -15.76 1.87 -17.10
CA ARG A 296 -15.85 1.31 -18.47
C ARG A 296 -16.31 -0.14 -18.48
N MET A 297 -15.73 -0.97 -17.59
CA MET A 297 -16.13 -2.37 -17.45
C MET A 297 -17.59 -2.50 -17.02
N ALA A 298 -18.03 -1.72 -16.03
CA ALA A 298 -19.42 -1.73 -15.58
C ALA A 298 -20.40 -1.37 -16.70
N THR A 299 -20.06 -0.33 -17.51
CA THR A 299 -20.90 0.07 -18.65
C THR A 299 -20.89 -0.97 -19.78
N ALA A 300 -19.77 -1.64 -20.02
CA ALA A 300 -19.66 -2.70 -21.01
C ALA A 300 -20.51 -3.93 -20.62
N ILE A 301 -20.44 -4.36 -19.35
CA ILE A 301 -21.24 -5.46 -18.82
C ILE A 301 -22.73 -5.12 -18.92
N ALA A 302 -23.14 -3.93 -18.46
CA ALA A 302 -24.55 -3.52 -18.52
C ALA A 302 -25.10 -3.46 -19.97
N ARG A 303 -24.29 -3.01 -20.94
CA ARG A 303 -24.65 -3.03 -22.36
C ARG A 303 -24.77 -4.47 -22.89
N GLY A 304 -23.84 -5.34 -22.50
CA GLY A 304 -23.88 -6.77 -22.86
C GLY A 304 -25.16 -7.47 -22.36
N GLU A 305 -25.53 -7.26 -21.10
CA GLU A 305 -26.76 -7.78 -20.52
C GLU A 305 -28.03 -7.24 -21.24
N MET A 306 -28.04 -5.93 -21.52
CA MET A 306 -29.16 -5.32 -22.26
C MET A 306 -29.30 -5.92 -23.67
N LEU A 307 -28.19 -6.06 -24.41
CA LEU A 307 -28.20 -6.65 -25.74
C LEU A 307 -28.64 -8.11 -25.70
N HIS A 308 -28.16 -8.88 -24.73
CA HIS A 308 -28.56 -10.28 -24.53
C HIS A 308 -30.07 -10.40 -24.30
N ASN A 309 -30.64 -9.57 -23.45
CA ASN A 309 -32.09 -9.56 -23.19
C ASN A 309 -32.92 -9.20 -24.43
N LEU A 310 -32.45 -8.19 -25.20
CA LEU A 310 -33.10 -7.80 -26.46
C LEU A 310 -33.08 -8.94 -27.50
N LEU A 311 -31.96 -9.68 -27.60
CA LEU A 311 -31.86 -10.81 -28.53
C LEU A 311 -32.80 -11.96 -28.12
N ILE A 312 -32.94 -12.24 -26.81
CA ILE A 312 -33.88 -13.26 -26.31
C ILE A 312 -35.30 -12.83 -26.65
N GLU A 313 -35.67 -11.56 -26.42
CA GLU A 313 -37.02 -11.05 -26.71
C GLU A 313 -37.33 -11.15 -28.20
N GLU A 314 -36.42 -10.77 -29.07
CA GLU A 314 -36.57 -10.86 -30.52
C GLU A 314 -36.70 -12.32 -31.00
N LEU A 315 -35.91 -13.24 -30.46
CA LEU A 315 -36.02 -14.69 -30.74
C LEU A 315 -37.40 -15.20 -30.33
N ASN A 316 -37.85 -14.86 -29.16
CA ASN A 316 -39.17 -15.24 -28.67
C ASN A 316 -40.29 -14.72 -29.58
N HIS A 317 -40.18 -13.47 -30.04
CA HIS A 317 -41.15 -12.86 -30.96
C HIS A 317 -41.16 -13.56 -32.32
N ARG A 318 -39.98 -13.93 -32.87
CA ARG A 318 -39.88 -14.69 -34.10
C ARG A 318 -40.48 -16.08 -34.03
N VAL A 319 -40.27 -16.79 -32.92
CA VAL A 319 -40.87 -18.12 -32.73
C VAL A 319 -42.40 -18.03 -32.66
N LYS A 320 -42.94 -17.03 -31.93
CA LYS A 320 -44.41 -16.78 -31.92
C LYS A 320 -44.95 -16.53 -33.32
N ASN A 321 -44.29 -15.69 -34.09
CA ASN A 321 -44.69 -15.39 -35.49
C ASN A 321 -44.64 -16.63 -36.36
N THR A 322 -43.60 -17.47 -36.22
CA THR A 322 -43.48 -18.71 -37.01
C THR A 322 -44.60 -19.69 -36.66
N LEU A 323 -44.97 -19.85 -35.39
CA LEU A 323 -46.07 -20.67 -34.94
C LEU A 323 -47.40 -20.16 -35.48
N ALA A 324 -47.65 -18.84 -35.50
CA ALA A 324 -48.87 -18.23 -36.06
C ALA A 324 -48.97 -18.49 -37.57
N ILE A 325 -47.87 -18.38 -38.33
CA ILE A 325 -47.79 -18.70 -39.75
C ILE A 325 -48.12 -20.19 -39.96
N LEU A 326 -47.56 -21.08 -39.16
CA LEU A 326 -47.85 -22.53 -39.23
C LEU A 326 -49.34 -22.80 -38.98
N GLN A 327 -49.97 -22.12 -38.02
CA GLN A 327 -51.42 -22.25 -37.77
C GLN A 327 -52.19 -21.82 -39.00
N SER A 328 -51.86 -20.67 -39.61
CA SER A 328 -52.52 -20.18 -40.84
C SER A 328 -52.38 -21.14 -42.02
N ILE A 329 -51.16 -21.63 -42.27
CA ILE A 329 -50.91 -22.62 -43.34
C ILE A 329 -51.71 -23.88 -43.13
N THR A 330 -51.75 -24.35 -41.90
CA THR A 330 -52.51 -25.55 -41.55
C THR A 330 -53.98 -25.39 -41.82
N THR A 331 -54.59 -24.28 -41.38
CA THR A 331 -55.99 -23.99 -41.60
C THR A 331 -56.33 -23.93 -43.09
N GLN A 332 -55.40 -23.43 -43.93
CA GLN A 332 -55.58 -23.35 -45.37
C GLN A 332 -55.40 -24.72 -46.07
N THR A 333 -54.35 -25.47 -45.68
CA THR A 333 -53.96 -26.73 -46.34
C THR A 333 -54.96 -27.88 -46.00
N PHE A 334 -55.48 -27.91 -44.79
CA PHE A 334 -56.42 -28.97 -44.36
C PHE A 334 -57.89 -28.61 -44.55
N ARG A 335 -58.21 -27.69 -45.50
CA ARG A 335 -59.60 -27.34 -45.84
C ARG A 335 -60.44 -28.53 -46.28
N SER A 336 -59.83 -29.52 -46.91
CA SER A 336 -60.48 -30.76 -47.38
C SER A 336 -60.49 -31.89 -46.36
N ALA A 337 -59.79 -31.73 -45.23
CA ALA A 337 -59.75 -32.74 -44.16
C ALA A 337 -61.03 -32.62 -43.30
N SER A 338 -61.37 -33.69 -42.62
CA SER A 338 -62.49 -33.71 -41.67
C SER A 338 -62.30 -32.64 -40.57
N LYS A 339 -63.40 -32.05 -40.12
CA LYS A 339 -63.39 -31.07 -39.02
C LYS A 339 -62.63 -31.61 -37.81
N ALA A 340 -62.81 -32.91 -37.51
CA ALA A 340 -62.20 -33.57 -36.38
C ALA A 340 -60.67 -33.69 -36.50
N GLU A 341 -60.11 -33.83 -37.69
CA GLU A 341 -58.63 -33.90 -37.91
C GLU A 341 -58.01 -32.51 -37.82
N ARG A 342 -58.69 -31.50 -38.34
CA ARG A 342 -58.26 -30.11 -38.26
C ARG A 342 -58.24 -29.61 -36.81
N ASP A 343 -59.32 -29.80 -36.04
CA ASP A 343 -59.42 -29.41 -34.66
C ASP A 343 -58.34 -30.13 -33.79
N LYS A 344 -57.98 -31.35 -34.12
CA LYS A 344 -56.89 -32.08 -33.47
C LYS A 344 -55.52 -31.47 -33.73
N PHE A 345 -55.25 -31.05 -34.96
CA PHE A 345 -53.98 -30.48 -35.32
C PHE A 345 -53.82 -29.07 -34.75
N GLU A 346 -54.88 -28.24 -34.84
CA GLU A 346 -54.92 -26.89 -34.27
C GLU A 346 -54.73 -26.94 -32.73
N GLY A 347 -55.36 -27.90 -32.04
CA GLY A 347 -55.16 -28.08 -30.63
C GLY A 347 -53.71 -28.40 -30.22
N ARG A 348 -53.03 -29.22 -31.03
CA ARG A 348 -51.61 -29.57 -30.79
C ARG A 348 -50.65 -28.39 -31.03
N LEU A 349 -50.92 -27.64 -32.11
CA LEU A 349 -50.11 -26.48 -32.41
C LEU A 349 -50.32 -25.37 -31.35
N GLY A 350 -51.55 -25.25 -30.83
CA GLY A 350 -51.91 -24.41 -29.69
C GLY A 350 -51.12 -24.82 -28.42
N ALA A 351 -51.12 -26.12 -28.12
CA ALA A 351 -50.36 -26.64 -26.97
C ALA A 351 -48.86 -26.38 -27.08
N LEU A 352 -48.28 -26.50 -28.29
CA LEU A 352 -46.90 -26.17 -28.55
C LEU A 352 -46.61 -24.66 -28.42
N ALA A 353 -47.48 -23.81 -28.91
CA ALA A 353 -47.38 -22.36 -28.76
C ALA A 353 -47.47 -21.94 -27.29
N GLU A 354 -48.36 -22.55 -26.52
CA GLU A 354 -48.50 -22.26 -25.09
C GLU A 354 -47.29 -22.76 -24.28
N ALA A 355 -46.79 -23.94 -24.61
CA ALA A 355 -45.55 -24.46 -24.02
C ALA A 355 -44.35 -23.55 -24.32
N HIS A 356 -44.23 -23.00 -25.54
CA HIS A 356 -43.20 -22.04 -25.89
C HIS A 356 -43.41 -20.70 -25.15
N ASN A 357 -44.61 -20.20 -24.98
CA ASN A 357 -44.92 -19.02 -24.18
C ASN A 357 -44.48 -19.18 -22.73
N LEU A 358 -44.65 -20.39 -22.19
CA LEU A 358 -44.16 -20.76 -20.87
C LEU A 358 -42.65 -20.60 -20.75
N LEU A 359 -41.90 -21.08 -21.76
CA LEU A 359 -40.42 -21.01 -21.80
C LEU A 359 -39.90 -19.56 -21.93
N SER A 360 -40.66 -18.70 -22.62
CA SER A 360 -40.27 -17.33 -22.93
C SER A 360 -40.59 -16.30 -21.86
N SER A 361 -41.37 -16.66 -20.82
CA SER A 361 -41.69 -15.74 -19.72
C SER A 361 -40.44 -15.50 -18.85
N GLU A 362 -40.16 -14.24 -18.49
CA GLU A 362 -39.04 -13.82 -17.62
C GLU A 362 -38.98 -14.50 -16.25
N LYS A 363 -40.02 -15.25 -15.88
CA LYS A 363 -40.16 -15.94 -14.61
C LYS A 363 -39.74 -17.42 -14.66
N TRP A 364 -39.15 -17.90 -15.77
CA TRP A 364 -38.70 -19.28 -15.86
C TRP A 364 -37.42 -19.50 -15.01
N GLN A 365 -37.53 -19.46 -13.71
CA GLN A 365 -36.50 -19.97 -12.77
C GLN A 365 -36.87 -21.35 -12.21
N GLY A 366 -37.28 -22.29 -13.09
CA GLY A 366 -37.74 -23.65 -12.72
C GLY A 366 -39.24 -23.68 -12.52
N SER A 367 -40.02 -24.14 -13.56
CA SER A 367 -41.44 -24.46 -13.37
C SER A 367 -41.56 -25.75 -12.57
N ASP A 368 -42.42 -25.73 -11.56
CA ASP A 368 -42.77 -26.93 -10.84
C ASP A 368 -43.77 -27.75 -11.68
N LEU A 369 -43.74 -29.04 -11.53
CA LEU A 369 -44.68 -29.93 -12.23
C LEU A 369 -46.14 -29.55 -11.93
N HIS A 370 -46.49 -29.08 -10.73
CA HIS A 370 -47.84 -28.59 -10.39
C HIS A 370 -48.29 -27.46 -11.32
N ASP A 371 -47.39 -26.50 -11.61
CA ASP A 371 -47.71 -25.35 -12.48
C ASP A 371 -48.05 -25.81 -13.90
N VAL A 372 -47.34 -26.81 -14.40
CA VAL A 372 -47.55 -27.41 -15.73
C VAL A 372 -48.89 -28.18 -15.73
N VAL A 373 -49.14 -29.03 -14.74
CA VAL A 373 -50.37 -29.81 -14.61
C VAL A 373 -51.59 -28.89 -14.48
N ASP A 374 -51.51 -27.87 -13.61
CA ASP A 374 -52.62 -26.95 -13.39
C ASP A 374 -53.00 -26.20 -14.66
N ARG A 375 -52.00 -25.73 -15.41
CA ARG A 375 -52.23 -24.98 -16.65
C ARG A 375 -52.83 -25.84 -17.76
N VAL A 376 -52.32 -27.03 -17.96
CA VAL A 376 -52.83 -27.96 -18.98
C VAL A 376 -54.23 -28.41 -18.67
N LEU A 377 -54.55 -28.64 -17.40
CA LEU A 377 -55.87 -29.14 -16.98
C LEU A 377 -56.91 -28.04 -16.75
N GLN A 378 -56.50 -26.76 -16.70
CA GLN A 378 -57.39 -25.62 -16.46
C GLN A 378 -58.67 -25.63 -17.32
N PRO A 379 -58.65 -25.89 -18.65
CA PRO A 379 -59.84 -25.93 -19.47
C PRO A 379 -60.86 -26.99 -19.04
N TYR A 380 -60.38 -28.09 -18.43
CA TYR A 380 -61.22 -29.22 -18.00
C TYR A 380 -61.72 -29.08 -16.55
N LEU A 381 -61.15 -28.13 -15.79
CA LEU A 381 -61.52 -27.84 -14.40
C LEU A 381 -62.63 -26.80 -14.25
N VAL A 382 -62.87 -25.99 -15.27
CA VAL A 382 -63.81 -24.85 -15.19
C VAL A 382 -65.23 -25.29 -14.85
N SER A 383 -65.67 -26.41 -15.37
CA SER A 383 -67.11 -26.87 -15.18
C SER A 383 -67.31 -27.72 -13.92
N ASN A 384 -66.33 -28.45 -13.46
CA ASN A 384 -66.41 -29.27 -12.25
C ASN A 384 -64.97 -29.66 -11.74
N PRO A 385 -64.38 -28.86 -10.85
CA PRO A 385 -63.03 -29.09 -10.40
C PRO A 385 -62.83 -30.37 -9.58
N GLU A 386 -63.89 -30.91 -8.98
CA GLU A 386 -63.76 -32.12 -8.16
C GLU A 386 -63.63 -33.42 -9.00
N ARG A 387 -63.88 -33.34 -10.31
CA ARG A 387 -63.72 -34.49 -11.21
C ARG A 387 -62.31 -34.85 -11.57
N VAL A 388 -61.37 -33.95 -11.33
CA VAL A 388 -59.94 -34.17 -11.63
C VAL A 388 -59.12 -34.00 -10.36
N ARG A 389 -58.73 -35.10 -9.74
CA ARG A 389 -57.83 -35.14 -8.59
C ARG A 389 -56.38 -35.14 -9.05
N ARG A 390 -55.56 -34.33 -8.42
CA ARG A 390 -54.11 -34.22 -8.70
C ARG A 390 -53.33 -34.37 -7.40
N PHE A 391 -52.34 -35.26 -7.37
CA PHE A 391 -51.56 -35.50 -6.17
C PHE A 391 -50.15 -35.94 -6.48
N GLY A 392 -49.14 -35.31 -5.84
CA GLY A 392 -47.73 -35.68 -5.93
C GLY A 392 -46.83 -34.63 -5.32
N PRO A 393 -45.53 -34.92 -5.18
CA PRO A 393 -44.55 -33.98 -4.65
C PRO A 393 -44.27 -32.83 -5.63
N ARG A 394 -43.66 -31.75 -5.11
CA ARG A 394 -43.08 -30.70 -5.97
C ARG A 394 -41.89 -31.25 -6.71
N VAL A 395 -41.84 -31.06 -8.03
CA VAL A 395 -40.77 -31.54 -8.90
C VAL A 395 -40.36 -30.41 -9.82
N PRO A 396 -39.13 -29.85 -9.66
CA PRO A 396 -38.63 -28.86 -10.56
C PRO A 396 -38.34 -29.49 -11.93
N LEU A 397 -38.85 -28.86 -12.98
CA LEU A 397 -38.71 -29.33 -14.35
C LEU A 397 -37.75 -28.46 -15.14
N THR A 398 -36.92 -29.09 -16.00
CA THR A 398 -36.22 -28.35 -17.06
C THR A 398 -37.19 -27.83 -18.09
N PRO A 399 -36.85 -26.79 -18.85
CA PRO A 399 -37.69 -26.27 -19.94
C PRO A 399 -38.14 -27.36 -20.90
N ARG A 400 -37.24 -28.25 -21.28
CA ARG A 400 -37.54 -29.36 -22.20
C ARG A 400 -38.58 -30.32 -21.61
N LEU A 401 -38.40 -30.75 -20.36
CA LEU A 401 -39.34 -31.64 -19.69
C LEU A 401 -40.72 -31.03 -19.59
N ALA A 402 -40.80 -29.73 -19.22
CA ALA A 402 -42.08 -29.04 -19.10
C ALA A 402 -42.86 -28.98 -20.42
N VAL A 403 -42.19 -28.70 -21.54
CA VAL A 403 -42.84 -28.70 -22.87
C VAL A 403 -43.40 -30.06 -23.23
N VAL A 404 -42.55 -31.11 -23.10
CA VAL A 404 -42.93 -32.46 -23.52
C VAL A 404 -44.02 -33.01 -22.63
N LEU A 405 -43.93 -32.80 -21.31
CA LEU A 405 -45.00 -33.21 -20.37
C LEU A 405 -46.31 -32.46 -20.61
N SER A 406 -46.26 -31.15 -20.96
CA SER A 406 -47.46 -30.38 -21.32
C SER A 406 -48.15 -30.98 -22.54
N MET A 407 -47.38 -31.37 -23.57
CA MET A 407 -47.97 -32.01 -24.79
C MET A 407 -48.58 -33.38 -24.47
N ILE A 408 -47.90 -34.21 -23.68
CA ILE A 408 -48.39 -35.53 -23.28
C ILE A 408 -49.67 -35.41 -22.47
N LEU A 409 -49.65 -34.53 -21.43
CA LEU A 409 -50.85 -34.29 -20.57
C LEU A 409 -52.00 -33.71 -21.37
N HIS A 410 -51.75 -32.81 -22.32
CA HIS A 410 -52.80 -32.25 -23.20
C HIS A 410 -53.44 -33.33 -24.08
N GLU A 411 -52.65 -34.24 -24.65
CA GLU A 411 -53.18 -35.37 -25.45
C GLU A 411 -54.03 -36.33 -24.56
N ILE A 412 -53.53 -36.66 -23.36
CA ILE A 412 -54.26 -37.55 -22.44
C ILE A 412 -55.60 -36.87 -21.99
N ALA A 413 -55.54 -35.58 -21.60
CA ALA A 413 -56.72 -34.85 -21.19
C ALA A 413 -57.77 -34.68 -22.31
N THR A 414 -57.28 -34.43 -23.54
CA THR A 414 -58.14 -34.33 -24.74
C THR A 414 -58.81 -35.70 -25.04
N ASN A 415 -58.08 -36.81 -24.89
CA ASN A 415 -58.62 -38.14 -25.04
C ASN A 415 -59.69 -38.42 -23.97
N ALA A 416 -59.43 -38.09 -22.71
CA ALA A 416 -60.39 -38.24 -21.63
C ALA A 416 -61.69 -37.42 -21.86
N ALA A 417 -61.58 -36.22 -22.41
CA ALA A 417 -62.72 -35.37 -22.72
C ALA A 417 -63.51 -35.83 -23.94
N LYS A 418 -62.88 -36.44 -24.93
CA LYS A 418 -63.55 -36.86 -26.18
C LYS A 418 -64.10 -38.28 -26.10
N TYR A 419 -63.39 -39.18 -25.44
CA TYR A 419 -63.61 -40.58 -25.50
C TYR A 419 -63.64 -41.28 -24.13
N GLY A 420 -63.07 -40.63 -23.10
CA GLY A 420 -62.87 -41.22 -21.78
C GLY A 420 -63.75 -40.68 -20.70
N ALA A 421 -63.25 -40.67 -19.47
CA ALA A 421 -64.02 -40.33 -18.26
C ALA A 421 -64.55 -38.93 -18.23
N LEU A 422 -63.94 -37.95 -18.90
CA LEU A 422 -64.41 -36.57 -18.93
C LEU A 422 -65.50 -36.33 -20.04
N SER A 423 -65.87 -37.32 -20.85
CA SER A 423 -66.86 -37.21 -21.92
C SER A 423 -68.27 -37.28 -21.43
N ASN A 424 -68.55 -37.69 -20.20
CA ASN A 424 -69.81 -37.73 -19.51
C ASN A 424 -69.82 -36.93 -18.20
N ASP A 425 -70.91 -36.83 -17.48
CA ASP A 425 -71.06 -36.00 -16.26
C ASP A 425 -70.63 -36.72 -14.97
N THR A 426 -70.37 -38.02 -14.99
CA THR A 426 -70.08 -38.83 -13.79
C THR A 426 -68.71 -39.38 -13.70
N GLY A 427 -67.93 -39.32 -14.79
CA GLY A 427 -66.58 -39.84 -14.84
C GLY A 427 -65.58 -38.93 -14.11
N THR A 428 -64.54 -39.53 -13.57
CA THR A 428 -63.50 -38.85 -12.78
C THR A 428 -62.09 -39.26 -13.29
N VAL A 429 -61.12 -38.38 -13.04
CA VAL A 429 -59.73 -38.56 -13.36
C VAL A 429 -58.88 -38.38 -12.10
N ALA A 430 -57.96 -39.30 -11.88
CA ALA A 430 -56.88 -39.12 -10.89
C ALA A 430 -55.52 -39.03 -11.62
N LEU A 431 -54.78 -37.99 -11.37
CA LEU A 431 -53.42 -37.81 -11.79
C LEU A 431 -52.51 -37.83 -10.56
N ASP A 432 -51.79 -38.93 -10.42
CA ASP A 432 -50.84 -39.12 -9.32
C ASP A 432 -49.41 -39.18 -9.88
N TRP A 433 -48.45 -38.60 -9.16
CA TRP A 433 -47.04 -38.67 -9.56
C TRP A 433 -46.12 -38.81 -8.37
N GLU A 434 -45.00 -39.46 -8.61
CA GLU A 434 -43.92 -39.74 -7.65
C GLU A 434 -42.53 -39.64 -8.29
N VAL A 435 -41.50 -39.46 -7.48
CA VAL A 435 -40.10 -39.53 -7.90
C VAL A 435 -39.50 -40.85 -7.43
N ILE A 436 -39.04 -41.67 -8.35
CA ILE A 436 -38.44 -42.97 -8.10
C ILE A 436 -36.92 -42.81 -8.21
N THR A 437 -36.14 -43.34 -7.25
CA THR A 437 -34.67 -43.16 -7.15
C THR A 437 -33.88 -44.47 -7.37
N GLU A 438 -34.52 -45.60 -7.61
CA GLU A 438 -33.85 -46.90 -7.70
C GLU A 438 -32.82 -47.06 -8.84
N SER A 439 -32.91 -46.24 -9.91
CA SER A 439 -31.99 -46.28 -11.07
C SER A 439 -31.72 -44.89 -11.61
N GLY A 440 -31.48 -43.93 -10.73
CA GLY A 440 -31.44 -42.47 -10.99
C GLY A 440 -32.82 -41.84 -10.78
N PRO A 441 -32.89 -40.50 -10.60
CA PRO A 441 -34.12 -39.79 -10.33
C PRO A 441 -35.02 -39.82 -11.57
N LYS A 442 -36.13 -40.55 -11.46
CA LYS A 442 -37.19 -40.65 -12.49
C LYS A 442 -38.49 -40.17 -11.98
N LEU A 443 -39.20 -39.38 -12.76
CA LEU A 443 -40.59 -39.04 -12.52
C LEU A 443 -41.49 -40.12 -13.12
N ARG A 444 -42.42 -40.62 -12.33
CA ARG A 444 -43.50 -41.48 -12.76
C ARG A 444 -44.84 -40.76 -12.58
N LEU A 445 -45.59 -40.58 -13.68
CA LEU A 445 -46.95 -40.06 -13.67
C LEU A 445 -47.92 -41.18 -14.00
N VAL A 446 -49.01 -41.24 -13.26
CA VAL A 446 -50.09 -42.18 -13.48
C VAL A 446 -51.40 -41.42 -13.60
N TRP A 447 -52.00 -41.49 -14.78
CA TRP A 447 -53.32 -40.93 -15.06
C TRP A 447 -54.35 -42.07 -15.06
N THR A 448 -55.34 -42.01 -14.23
CA THR A 448 -56.33 -43.05 -14.07
C THR A 448 -57.74 -42.48 -14.33
N GLU A 449 -58.47 -43.06 -15.27
CA GLU A 449 -59.85 -42.73 -15.59
C GLU A 449 -60.84 -43.72 -14.94
N ALA A 450 -61.95 -43.21 -14.41
CA ALA A 450 -63.04 -44.04 -13.83
C ALA A 450 -64.37 -43.45 -14.12
N GLY A 451 -65.39 -44.27 -14.22
CA GLY A 451 -66.81 -43.84 -14.41
C GLY A 451 -67.15 -43.28 -15.80
N GLY A 452 -66.25 -43.43 -16.76
CA GLY A 452 -66.44 -43.08 -18.16
C GLY A 452 -67.29 -44.15 -18.93
N PRO A 453 -67.38 -43.95 -20.28
CA PRO A 453 -67.94 -44.96 -21.16
C PRO A 453 -67.15 -46.29 -21.09
N HIS A 454 -67.84 -47.41 -21.43
CA HIS A 454 -67.19 -48.73 -21.48
C HIS A 454 -66.01 -48.73 -22.48
N VAL A 455 -64.84 -49.04 -22.00
CA VAL A 455 -63.65 -48.99 -22.77
C VAL A 455 -63.38 -50.31 -23.50
N THR A 456 -63.26 -50.22 -24.81
CA THR A 456 -62.77 -51.35 -25.66
C THR A 456 -61.43 -50.98 -26.24
N ALA A 457 -60.46 -51.90 -26.17
CA ALA A 457 -59.12 -51.62 -26.74
C ALA A 457 -59.27 -51.36 -28.26
N PRO A 458 -58.69 -50.26 -28.78
CA PRO A 458 -58.80 -49.93 -30.19
C PRO A 458 -58.03 -50.92 -31.05
N VAL A 459 -58.66 -51.36 -32.17
CA VAL A 459 -58.06 -52.32 -33.15
C VAL A 459 -56.78 -51.74 -33.79
N GLN A 460 -56.71 -50.41 -33.94
CA GLN A 460 -55.51 -49.69 -34.40
C GLN A 460 -55.14 -48.59 -33.44
N ARG A 461 -53.88 -48.52 -33.01
CA ARG A 461 -53.34 -47.45 -32.17
C ARG A 461 -53.39 -46.11 -32.93
N GLY A 462 -54.09 -45.17 -32.37
CA GLY A 462 -54.22 -43.84 -32.93
C GLY A 462 -52.91 -43.04 -32.90
N PHE A 463 -52.90 -41.90 -33.57
CA PHE A 463 -51.71 -40.99 -33.59
C PHE A 463 -51.38 -40.49 -32.19
N GLY A 464 -52.36 -40.19 -31.34
CA GLY A 464 -52.16 -39.66 -29.97
C GLY A 464 -51.36 -40.63 -29.09
N SER A 465 -51.73 -41.94 -29.12
CA SER A 465 -50.99 -42.97 -28.35
C SER A 465 -49.55 -43.10 -28.83
N ARG A 466 -49.34 -43.02 -30.16
CA ARG A 466 -47.96 -43.02 -30.75
C ARG A 466 -47.17 -41.77 -30.39
N LEU A 467 -47.78 -40.62 -30.30
CA LEU A 467 -47.17 -39.40 -29.87
C LEU A 467 -46.71 -39.51 -28.41
N ILE A 468 -47.57 -39.96 -27.51
CA ILE A 468 -47.26 -40.13 -26.09
C ILE A 468 -46.07 -41.08 -25.90
N GLU A 469 -46.13 -42.29 -26.51
CA GLU A 469 -45.09 -43.29 -26.42
C GLU A 469 -43.75 -42.81 -27.02
N ARG A 470 -43.80 -42.14 -28.17
CA ARG A 470 -42.61 -41.63 -28.86
C ARG A 470 -41.96 -40.45 -28.10
N SER A 471 -42.79 -39.55 -27.63
CA SER A 471 -42.30 -38.39 -26.85
C SER A 471 -41.70 -38.81 -25.52
N ALA A 472 -42.31 -39.78 -24.83
CA ALA A 472 -41.76 -40.35 -23.59
C ALA A 472 -40.41 -41.01 -23.83
N ARG A 473 -40.26 -41.78 -24.90
CA ARG A 473 -39.01 -42.51 -25.23
C ARG A 473 -37.93 -41.59 -25.79
N ASP A 474 -38.23 -40.84 -26.86
CA ASP A 474 -37.24 -40.11 -27.65
C ASP A 474 -36.85 -38.78 -27.00
N GLN A 475 -37.74 -38.15 -26.20
CA GLN A 475 -37.51 -36.81 -25.66
C GLN A 475 -37.38 -36.79 -24.12
N LEU A 476 -37.99 -37.71 -23.41
CA LEU A 476 -37.96 -37.75 -21.94
C LEU A 476 -37.01 -38.81 -21.39
N GLY A 477 -36.42 -39.67 -22.24
CA GLY A 477 -35.54 -40.75 -21.80
C GLY A 477 -36.25 -41.76 -20.89
N GLY A 478 -37.54 -41.93 -21.08
CA GLY A 478 -38.41 -42.82 -20.33
C GLY A 478 -39.28 -43.72 -21.19
N ASP A 479 -40.48 -44.05 -20.71
CA ASP A 479 -41.43 -44.89 -21.45
C ASP A 479 -42.87 -44.46 -21.08
N ALA A 480 -43.84 -44.81 -21.94
CA ALA A 480 -45.25 -44.59 -21.66
C ALA A 480 -46.03 -45.87 -22.02
N THR A 481 -46.90 -46.25 -21.13
CA THR A 481 -47.84 -47.37 -21.34
C THR A 481 -49.29 -46.88 -21.23
N VAL A 482 -50.18 -47.57 -21.97
CA VAL A 482 -51.61 -47.29 -21.93
C VAL A 482 -52.34 -48.63 -21.76
N ASP A 483 -53.08 -48.75 -20.67
CA ASP A 483 -53.85 -49.93 -20.34
C ASP A 483 -55.34 -49.61 -20.48
N PHE A 484 -56.02 -50.31 -21.38
CA PHE A 484 -57.45 -50.19 -21.63
C PHE A 484 -58.20 -51.20 -20.75
N LEU A 485 -58.68 -50.75 -19.62
CA LEU A 485 -59.45 -51.55 -18.67
C LEU A 485 -60.97 -51.35 -18.88
N PRO A 486 -61.80 -52.36 -18.62
CA PRO A 486 -63.24 -52.21 -18.86
C PRO A 486 -63.94 -51.01 -18.16
N ARG A 487 -63.34 -50.53 -17.07
CA ARG A 487 -63.94 -49.44 -16.24
C ARG A 487 -63.23 -48.09 -16.46
N GLY A 488 -62.17 -48.01 -17.33
CA GLY A 488 -61.43 -46.78 -17.61
C GLY A 488 -60.08 -47.04 -18.22
N VAL A 489 -59.36 -45.97 -18.57
CA VAL A 489 -58.01 -46.03 -19.16
C VAL A 489 -56.97 -45.61 -18.13
N VAL A 490 -55.84 -46.31 -18.10
CA VAL A 490 -54.67 -45.95 -17.26
C VAL A 490 -53.50 -45.61 -18.18
N TYR A 491 -52.95 -44.41 -18.04
CA TYR A 491 -51.67 -44.02 -18.67
C TYR A 491 -50.63 -43.97 -17.57
N THR A 492 -49.50 -44.63 -17.84
CA THR A 492 -48.30 -44.53 -17.02
C THR A 492 -47.19 -43.93 -17.86
N VAL A 493 -46.65 -42.78 -17.45
CA VAL A 493 -45.54 -42.09 -18.13
C VAL A 493 -44.38 -42.02 -17.16
N THR A 494 -43.24 -42.48 -17.61
CA THR A 494 -41.96 -42.35 -16.86
C THR A 494 -41.03 -41.43 -17.64
N CYS A 495 -40.27 -40.59 -16.93
CA CYS A 495 -39.25 -39.76 -17.54
C CYS A 495 -38.01 -39.64 -16.63
N SER A 496 -36.82 -39.47 -17.19
CA SER A 496 -35.62 -39.18 -16.45
C SER A 496 -35.58 -37.72 -16.05
N LEU A 497 -35.27 -37.42 -14.79
CA LEU A 497 -35.05 -36.08 -14.29
C LEU A 497 -33.59 -35.61 -14.47
N ASP A 498 -32.68 -36.55 -14.78
CA ASP A 498 -31.24 -36.29 -15.05
C ASP A 498 -30.94 -36.01 -16.53
N ALA A 499 -31.93 -35.89 -17.39
CA ALA A 499 -31.69 -35.57 -18.79
C ALA A 499 -30.99 -34.23 -18.91
N LYS A 500 -29.71 -34.28 -19.19
CA LYS A 500 -28.93 -33.07 -19.51
C LYS A 500 -29.52 -32.39 -20.73
N ASP A 501 -29.71 -31.08 -20.63
CA ASP A 501 -30.08 -30.20 -21.74
C ASP A 501 -29.15 -30.34 -22.93
#